data_d2c8c1ffb65093f5b92107b6a6c616db
#
_entry.id   d2c8c1ffb65093f5b92107b6a6c616db
#
_cell.length_a   1.000
_cell.length_b   1.000
_cell.length_c   1.000
_cell.angle_alpha   90.00
_cell.angle_beta   90.00
_cell.angle_gamma   90.00
#
_symmetry.space_group_name_H-M   'P 1'
#
loop_
_entity.id
_entity.type
_entity.pdbx_description
1 polymer ?
#
loop_
_entity_poly.entity_id
_entity_poly.type
_entity_poly.pdbx_seq_one_letter_code
_entity_poly.pdbx_strand_id
1 'polypeptide(L)'
;MKKYNLEHDAQAAVFAWAKLAESRFPELALLFAIPNGGHRHIAVAKKMQAEGVKSGVPDMQLPVARGGFHGLWIEMKSADSRPKRPGSKGPLSEEQRRWLQALNDQGYRAAVCFGSQEAIDLLTQYLSQ
;
A
#
# COMPACT_ATOMS: atom_id res chain seq x y z
N MET A 1 14.88 -3.10 16.32
CA MET A 1 14.13 -3.66 15.19
C MET A 1 14.53 -2.99 13.89
N LYS A 2 14.74 -3.74 12.86
CA LYS A 2 15.11 -3.20 11.55
C LYS A 2 13.89 -2.51 10.91
N LYS A 3 14.15 -1.46 10.14
CA LYS A 3 13.09 -0.64 9.54
C LYS A 3 12.11 -1.44 8.67
N TYR A 4 12.61 -2.36 7.86
CA TYR A 4 11.73 -3.16 7.01
C TYR A 4 10.78 -4.06 7.81
N ASN A 5 11.19 -4.49 9.02
CA ASN A 5 10.32 -5.28 9.88
C ASN A 5 9.15 -4.44 10.39
N LEU A 6 9.37 -3.14 10.63
CA LEU A 6 8.29 -2.24 11.04
C LEU A 6 7.24 -2.08 9.96
N GLU A 7 7.66 -1.95 8.69
CA GLU A 7 6.73 -1.88 7.57
C GLU A 7 5.98 -3.20 7.40
N HIS A 8 6.68 -4.32 7.47
CA HIS A 8 6.08 -5.65 7.39
C HIS A 8 5.04 -5.84 8.50
N ASP A 9 5.40 -5.50 9.74
CA ASP A 9 4.50 -5.66 10.88
C ASP A 9 3.26 -4.79 10.74
N ALA A 10 3.41 -3.57 10.23
CA ALA A 10 2.30 -2.68 9.98
C ALA A 10 1.35 -3.27 8.94
N GLN A 11 1.88 -3.78 7.84
CA GLN A 11 1.07 -4.39 6.79
C GLN A 11 0.36 -5.65 7.29
N ALA A 12 1.06 -6.50 8.03
CA ALA A 12 0.46 -7.70 8.60
C ALA A 12 -0.69 -7.35 9.55
N ALA A 13 -0.55 -6.28 10.32
CA ALA A 13 -1.60 -5.80 11.22
C ALA A 13 -2.84 -5.34 10.43
N VAL A 14 -2.65 -4.68 9.29
CA VAL A 14 -3.76 -4.27 8.42
C VAL A 14 -4.55 -5.49 7.95
N PHE A 15 -3.87 -6.53 7.48
CA PHE A 15 -4.54 -7.73 6.99
C PHE A 15 -5.21 -8.53 8.11
N ALA A 16 -4.62 -8.55 9.31
CA ALA A 16 -5.25 -9.18 10.48
C ALA A 16 -6.55 -8.45 10.84
N TRP A 17 -6.52 -7.12 10.85
CA TRP A 17 -7.72 -6.30 11.06
C TRP A 17 -8.76 -6.55 9.96
N ALA A 18 -8.33 -6.57 8.69
CA ALA A 18 -9.23 -6.72 7.56
C ALA A 18 -10.01 -8.04 7.64
N LYS A 19 -9.35 -9.11 8.06
CA LYS A 19 -10.00 -10.40 8.20
C LYS A 19 -11.13 -10.35 9.24
N LEU A 20 -10.90 -9.68 10.35
CA LEU A 20 -11.94 -9.52 11.38
C LEU A 20 -13.03 -8.55 10.93
N ALA A 21 -12.65 -7.50 10.21
CA ALA A 21 -13.58 -6.47 9.76
C ALA A 21 -14.43 -6.89 8.55
N GLU A 22 -14.18 -8.06 7.97
CA GLU A 22 -15.04 -8.59 6.88
C GLU A 22 -16.49 -8.74 7.31
N SER A 23 -16.76 -8.94 8.60
CA SER A 23 -18.12 -9.01 9.11
C SER A 23 -18.86 -7.68 8.93
N ARG A 24 -18.14 -6.58 8.97
CA ARG A 24 -18.70 -5.23 8.78
C ARG A 24 -18.56 -4.76 7.32
N PHE A 25 -17.42 -5.05 6.71
CA PHE A 25 -17.12 -4.68 5.34
C PHE A 25 -16.72 -5.94 4.56
N PRO A 26 -17.69 -6.69 4.01
CA PRO A 26 -17.39 -7.94 3.28
C PRO A 26 -16.41 -7.74 2.13
N GLU A 27 -16.36 -6.54 1.55
CA GLU A 27 -15.46 -6.21 0.43
C GLU A 27 -13.99 -6.31 0.80
N LEU A 28 -13.65 -6.29 2.10
CA LEU A 28 -12.27 -6.47 2.54
C LEU A 28 -11.71 -7.84 2.19
N ALA A 29 -12.57 -8.80 1.85
CA ALA A 29 -12.11 -10.08 1.33
C ALA A 29 -11.34 -9.93 0.01
N LEU A 30 -11.55 -8.81 -0.69
CA LEU A 30 -10.87 -8.53 -1.96
C LEU A 30 -9.53 -7.81 -1.79
N LEU A 31 -9.22 -7.35 -0.58
CA LEU A 31 -7.94 -6.69 -0.32
C LEU A 31 -6.79 -7.69 -0.47
N PHE A 32 -5.78 -7.33 -1.25
CA PHE A 32 -4.64 -8.22 -1.46
C PHE A 32 -3.34 -7.43 -1.53
N ALA A 33 -2.25 -8.14 -1.27
CA ALA A 33 -0.90 -7.56 -1.29
C ALA A 33 -0.22 -7.81 -2.63
N ILE A 34 0.64 -6.86 -3.03
CA ILE A 34 1.50 -6.98 -4.20
C ILE A 34 2.92 -7.19 -3.67
N PRO A 35 3.49 -8.41 -3.77
CA PRO A 35 4.84 -8.67 -3.26
C PRO A 35 5.87 -8.01 -4.17
N ASN A 36 6.37 -6.85 -3.73
CA ASN A 36 7.19 -5.97 -4.56
C ASN A 36 8.51 -5.59 -3.88
N GLY A 37 8.75 -6.06 -2.69
CA GLY A 37 9.94 -5.73 -1.93
C GLY A 37 10.69 -6.95 -1.46
N GLY A 38 11.74 -6.72 -0.66
CA GLY A 38 12.51 -7.74 -0.03
C GLY A 38 13.75 -8.14 -0.81
N HIS A 39 14.62 -8.87 -0.14
CA HIS A 39 15.87 -9.33 -0.72
C HIS A 39 15.60 -10.53 -1.62
N ARG A 40 16.00 -10.40 -2.86
CA ARG A 40 15.87 -11.47 -3.84
C ARG A 40 17.19 -11.67 -4.54
N HIS A 41 17.49 -12.92 -4.89
CA HIS A 41 18.62 -13.20 -5.74
C HIS A 41 18.46 -12.47 -7.08
N ILE A 42 19.56 -11.96 -7.64
CA ILE A 42 19.53 -11.17 -8.89
C ILE A 42 18.83 -11.91 -10.01
N ALA A 43 19.11 -13.21 -10.16
CA ALA A 43 18.48 -14.02 -11.21
C ALA A 43 16.97 -14.13 -11.04
N VAL A 44 16.50 -14.27 -9.79
CA VAL A 44 15.06 -14.31 -9.50
C VAL A 44 14.42 -12.95 -9.76
N ALA A 45 15.07 -11.86 -9.36
CA ALA A 45 14.57 -10.50 -9.61
C ALA A 45 14.44 -10.23 -11.11
N LYS A 46 15.44 -10.61 -11.91
CA LYS A 46 15.39 -10.45 -13.37
C LYS A 46 14.27 -11.26 -14.00
N LYS A 47 14.08 -12.50 -13.54
CA LYS A 47 13.00 -13.34 -14.01
C LYS A 47 11.63 -12.71 -13.72
N MET A 48 11.45 -12.20 -12.51
CA MET A 48 10.20 -11.54 -12.11
C MET A 48 9.96 -10.28 -12.94
N GLN A 49 11.00 -9.49 -13.22
CA GLN A 49 10.87 -8.33 -14.10
C GLN A 49 10.43 -8.73 -15.50
N ALA A 50 11.00 -9.81 -16.04
CA ALA A 50 10.60 -10.31 -17.34
C ALA A 50 9.13 -10.77 -17.34
N GLU A 51 8.64 -11.22 -16.19
CA GLU A 51 7.25 -11.64 -16.02
C GLU A 51 6.31 -10.47 -15.70
N GLY A 52 6.82 -9.24 -15.68
CA GLY A 52 5.97 -8.06 -15.53
C GLY A 52 5.97 -7.43 -14.15
N VAL A 53 6.78 -7.91 -13.22
CA VAL A 53 6.91 -7.29 -11.90
C VAL A 53 7.62 -5.95 -12.06
N LYS A 54 7.05 -4.90 -11.49
CA LYS A 54 7.57 -3.54 -11.61
C LYS A 54 7.88 -2.95 -10.25
N SER A 55 8.99 -2.23 -10.18
CA SER A 55 9.42 -1.52 -8.99
C SER A 55 8.49 -0.34 -8.72
N GLY A 56 8.16 -0.10 -7.45
CA GLY A 56 7.42 1.08 -7.03
C GLY A 56 5.90 0.93 -7.00
N VAL A 57 5.37 -0.20 -7.47
CA VAL A 57 3.93 -0.47 -7.38
C VAL A 57 3.52 -0.49 -5.90
N PRO A 58 2.39 0.16 -5.53
CA PRO A 58 1.96 0.14 -4.12
C PRO A 58 1.77 -1.25 -3.54
N ASP A 59 1.87 -1.36 -2.22
CA ASP A 59 1.93 -2.63 -1.50
C ASP A 59 0.64 -3.43 -1.52
N MET A 60 -0.51 -2.76 -1.62
CA MET A 60 -1.79 -3.47 -1.60
C MET A 60 -2.84 -2.76 -2.42
N GLN A 61 -3.84 -3.52 -2.85
CA GLN A 61 -4.95 -2.99 -3.63
C GLN A 61 -6.28 -3.53 -3.10
N LEU A 62 -7.27 -2.64 -3.05
CA LEU A 62 -8.67 -2.99 -2.83
C LEU A 62 -9.43 -2.69 -4.12
N PRO A 63 -9.78 -3.71 -4.93
CA PRO A 63 -10.44 -3.51 -6.22
C PRO A 63 -11.95 -3.32 -6.07
N VAL A 64 -12.35 -2.29 -5.35
CA VAL A 64 -13.74 -1.96 -5.05
C VAL A 64 -13.96 -0.49 -5.36
N ALA A 65 -14.94 -0.19 -6.22
CA ALA A 65 -15.24 1.20 -6.58
C ALA A 65 -16.06 1.87 -5.46
N ARG A 66 -15.63 3.05 -5.04
CA ARG A 66 -16.34 3.87 -4.03
C ARG A 66 -16.02 5.34 -4.27
N GLY A 67 -16.97 6.19 -3.95
CA GLY A 67 -16.74 7.64 -3.92
C GLY A 67 -16.24 8.24 -5.23
N GLY A 68 -16.55 7.62 -6.36
CA GLY A 68 -16.08 8.07 -7.66
C GLY A 68 -14.72 7.51 -8.06
N PHE A 69 -14.10 6.71 -7.22
CA PHE A 69 -12.81 6.06 -7.52
C PHE A 69 -13.03 4.64 -8.02
N HIS A 70 -12.14 4.18 -8.90
CA HIS A 70 -12.21 2.82 -9.45
C HIS A 70 -11.74 1.76 -8.46
N GLY A 71 -10.93 2.13 -7.49
CA GLY A 71 -10.37 1.25 -6.49
C GLY A 71 -9.39 2.01 -5.61
N LEU A 72 -8.84 1.33 -4.62
CA LEU A 72 -7.93 1.92 -3.64
C LEU A 72 -6.59 1.18 -3.68
N TRP A 73 -5.49 1.96 -3.73
CA TRP A 73 -4.13 1.46 -3.65
C TRP A 73 -3.44 2.07 -2.44
N ILE A 74 -2.71 1.27 -1.68
CA ILE A 74 -2.02 1.76 -0.49
C ILE A 74 -0.55 1.37 -0.54
N GLU A 75 0.32 2.38 -0.37
CA GLU A 75 1.74 2.18 -0.14
C GLU A 75 1.99 2.27 1.36
N MET A 76 2.56 1.21 1.95
CA MET A 76 2.81 1.18 3.39
C MET A 76 4.19 1.70 3.73
N LYS A 77 4.25 2.56 4.74
CA LYS A 77 5.51 3.01 5.36
C LYS A 77 5.37 2.87 6.87
N SER A 78 6.50 2.74 7.56
CA SER A 78 6.45 2.69 9.02
C SER A 78 6.00 4.04 9.58
N ALA A 79 5.32 4.01 10.74
CA ALA A 79 4.79 5.23 11.34
C ALA A 79 5.90 6.23 11.67
N ASP A 80 7.07 5.75 12.09
CA ASP A 80 8.19 6.61 12.46
C ASP A 80 8.90 7.24 11.25
N SER A 81 8.59 6.82 10.02
CA SER A 81 9.22 7.36 8.82
C SER A 81 8.50 8.57 8.25
N ARG A 82 7.38 8.98 8.86
CA ARG A 82 6.65 10.17 8.41
C ARG A 82 7.57 11.40 8.43
N PRO A 83 7.59 12.21 7.36
CA PRO A 83 8.38 13.44 7.36
C PRO A 83 7.98 14.35 8.52
N LYS A 84 8.98 14.84 9.28
CA LYS A 84 8.74 15.66 10.48
C LYS A 84 8.78 17.15 10.22
N ARG A 85 9.22 17.56 9.02
CA ARG A 85 9.32 18.96 8.62
C ARG A 85 8.64 19.17 7.29
N PRO A 86 7.90 20.30 7.12
CA PRO A 86 7.35 20.66 5.82
C PRO A 86 8.45 20.71 4.78
N GLY A 87 8.21 20.12 3.62
CA GLY A 87 9.17 20.11 2.53
C GLY A 87 10.33 19.14 2.67
N SER A 88 10.45 18.42 3.78
CA SER A 88 11.48 17.41 3.91
C SER A 88 11.15 16.21 3.02
N LYS A 89 12.22 15.59 2.48
CA LYS A 89 12.07 14.43 1.63
C LYS A 89 11.64 13.22 2.47
N GLY A 90 10.51 12.65 2.13
CA GLY A 90 10.00 11.48 2.83
C GLY A 90 10.63 10.18 2.35
N PRO A 91 10.15 9.04 2.85
CA PRO A 91 10.72 7.73 2.55
C PRO A 91 10.32 7.16 1.19
N LEU A 92 9.42 7.82 0.45
CA LEU A 92 8.98 7.32 -0.84
C LEU A 92 10.10 7.44 -1.88
N SER A 93 10.34 6.36 -2.62
CA SER A 93 11.22 6.43 -3.79
C SER A 93 10.53 7.22 -4.90
N GLU A 94 11.33 7.62 -5.90
CA GLU A 94 10.78 8.32 -7.05
C GLU A 94 9.80 7.45 -7.83
N GLU A 95 10.11 6.15 -7.96
CA GLU A 95 9.23 5.20 -8.63
C GLU A 95 7.91 5.04 -7.89
N GLN A 96 7.94 4.98 -6.55
CA GLN A 96 6.73 4.93 -5.74
C GLN A 96 5.87 6.17 -5.94
N ARG A 97 6.49 7.35 -5.98
CA ARG A 97 5.75 8.60 -6.24
C ARG A 97 5.10 8.59 -7.61
N ARG A 98 5.82 8.13 -8.63
CA ARG A 98 5.30 8.06 -10.00
C ARG A 98 4.09 7.13 -10.07
N TRP A 99 4.17 5.98 -9.41
CA TRP A 99 3.05 5.04 -9.39
C TRP A 99 1.82 5.62 -8.72
N LEU A 100 2.01 6.27 -7.55
CA LEU A 100 0.89 6.90 -6.86
C LEU A 100 0.23 7.97 -7.72
N GLN A 101 1.03 8.82 -8.36
CA GLN A 101 0.51 9.87 -9.22
C GLN A 101 -0.23 9.28 -10.42
N ALA A 102 0.38 8.31 -11.10
CA ALA A 102 -0.22 7.69 -12.29
C ALA A 102 -1.55 7.01 -11.96
N LEU A 103 -1.63 6.33 -10.82
CA LEU A 103 -2.87 5.66 -10.41
C LEU A 103 -3.96 6.67 -10.07
N ASN A 104 -3.62 7.77 -9.39
CA ASN A 104 -4.59 8.83 -9.12
C ASN A 104 -5.07 9.47 -10.43
N ASP A 105 -4.16 9.66 -11.39
CA ASP A 105 -4.53 10.20 -12.70
C ASP A 105 -5.49 9.29 -13.45
N GLN A 106 -5.45 7.98 -13.20
CA GLN A 106 -6.34 7.02 -13.84
C GLN A 106 -7.66 6.81 -13.09
N GLY A 107 -7.92 7.61 -12.07
CA GLY A 107 -9.21 7.57 -11.39
C GLY A 107 -9.25 6.65 -10.17
N TYR A 108 -8.11 6.14 -9.73
CA TYR A 108 -8.03 5.40 -8.47
C TYR A 108 -7.76 6.35 -7.30
N ARG A 109 -8.03 5.89 -6.10
CA ARG A 109 -7.51 6.52 -4.90
C ARG A 109 -6.20 5.81 -4.55
N ALA A 110 -5.08 6.49 -4.63
CA ALA A 110 -3.78 5.91 -4.32
C ALA A 110 -3.09 6.79 -3.28
N ALA A 111 -2.67 6.19 -2.17
CA ALA A 111 -2.15 6.94 -1.04
C ALA A 111 -1.06 6.18 -0.31
N VAL A 112 -0.18 6.93 0.37
CA VAL A 112 0.77 6.37 1.31
C VAL A 112 0.16 6.42 2.71
N CYS A 113 0.33 5.33 3.47
CA CYS A 113 -0.12 5.25 4.85
C CYS A 113 1.08 4.97 5.74
N PHE A 114 1.23 5.77 6.78
CA PHE A 114 2.31 5.64 7.76
C PHE A 114 1.79 4.89 8.98
N GLY A 115 2.05 3.60 9.01
CA GLY A 115 1.59 2.72 10.07
C GLY A 115 0.22 2.11 9.79
N SER A 116 -0.11 1.07 10.57
CA SER A 116 -1.34 0.30 10.36
C SER A 116 -2.60 1.11 10.61
N GLN A 117 -2.58 2.01 11.60
CA GLN A 117 -3.80 2.77 11.94
C GLN A 117 -4.24 3.67 10.80
N GLU A 118 -3.29 4.34 10.12
CA GLU A 118 -3.65 5.18 8.96
C GLU A 118 -4.28 4.36 7.83
N ALA A 119 -3.74 3.17 7.58
CA ALA A 119 -4.29 2.30 6.55
C ALA A 119 -5.69 1.81 6.92
N ILE A 120 -5.89 1.41 8.17
CA ILE A 120 -7.20 0.98 8.68
C ILE A 120 -8.21 2.11 8.56
N ASP A 121 -7.83 3.32 8.96
CA ASP A 121 -8.72 4.49 8.88
C ASP A 121 -9.07 4.81 7.44
N LEU A 122 -8.11 4.74 6.54
CA LEU A 122 -8.35 5.00 5.11
C LEU A 122 -9.29 3.94 4.51
N LEU A 123 -9.05 2.66 4.80
CA LEU A 123 -9.92 1.58 4.32
C LEU A 123 -11.35 1.75 4.85
N THR A 124 -11.49 2.08 6.13
CA THR A 124 -12.79 2.30 6.76
C THR A 124 -13.51 3.48 6.10
N GLN A 125 -12.82 4.59 5.93
CA GLN A 125 -13.37 5.78 5.28
C GLN A 125 -13.77 5.48 3.84
N TYR A 126 -12.89 4.81 3.11
CA TYR A 126 -13.12 4.50 1.70
C TYR A 126 -14.38 3.62 1.52
N LEU A 127 -14.50 2.59 2.34
CA LEU A 127 -15.64 1.66 2.22
C LEU A 127 -16.94 2.22 2.82
N SER A 128 -16.84 3.32 3.56
CA SER A 128 -18.02 3.97 4.16
C SER A 128 -18.68 5.00 3.23
N GLN A 129 -18.14 5.20 2.08
CA GLN A 129 -18.68 6.15 1.09
C GLN A 129 -19.85 5.59 0.32
#